data_5de3da00a833e701b7e241e8b32e2ea0
#
_entry.id   5de3da00a833e701b7e241e8b32e2ea0
#
_cell.length_a   1.000
_cell.length_b   1.000
_cell.length_c   1.000
_cell.angle_alpha   90.00
_cell.angle_beta   90.00
_cell.angle_gamma   90.00
#
_symmetry.space_group_name_H-M   'P 1'
#
loop_
_entity.id
_entity.type
_entity.pdbx_description
1 polymer ?
#
loop_
_entity_poly.entity_id
_entity_poly.type
_entity_poly.pdbx_seq_one_letter_code
_entity_poly.pdbx_strand_id
1 'polypeptide(L)'
;MVCIGLLPSYLERKNSSLVYMVEKLIQLSGHSQSGFYLHEFDRLYETLAALEKKQQKTLLIGVTFALLDFAEKYSLPLQHTVVMETGGMKGRRKEMIRQEVHQLLKTAFQLPAIHAEYGMTELLSQAYSKVDGIFSSPPWMKILVRDEEDPFIVKRTGSGTINVIDLANFYSCSFIATDDVGKVHADGSFEVLGRIDGSDLRGCSLMVI
;
A
#
# COMPACT_ATOMS: atom_id res chain seq x y z
N MET A 1 -13.83 8.94 -11.86
CA MET A 1 -12.82 9.13 -10.79
C MET A 1 -11.46 9.21 -11.45
N VAL A 2 -10.62 10.16 -11.08
CA VAL A 2 -9.22 10.22 -11.57
C VAL A 2 -8.36 9.23 -10.78
N CYS A 3 -7.43 8.54 -11.43
CA CYS A 3 -6.47 7.66 -10.79
C CYS A 3 -5.05 8.14 -11.09
N ILE A 4 -4.30 8.46 -10.05
CA ILE A 4 -2.92 8.97 -10.14
C ILE A 4 -2.00 8.02 -9.41
N GLY A 5 -0.94 7.56 -10.08
CA GLY A 5 0.10 6.71 -9.53
C GLY A 5 1.39 7.50 -9.28
N LEU A 6 1.82 7.61 -8.02
CA LEU A 6 3.11 8.18 -7.63
C LEU A 6 4.06 7.04 -7.25
N LEU A 7 4.62 6.41 -8.28
CA LEU A 7 5.41 5.17 -8.19
C LEU A 7 6.81 5.32 -8.83
N PRO A 8 7.64 6.28 -8.39
CA PRO A 8 8.99 6.42 -8.91
C PRO A 8 9.80 5.15 -8.67
N SER A 9 10.68 4.80 -9.59
CA SER A 9 11.53 3.59 -9.58
C SER A 9 10.80 2.26 -9.79
N TYR A 10 9.49 2.24 -9.92
CA TYR A 10 8.74 1.01 -10.22
C TYR A 10 8.48 0.82 -11.71
N LEU A 11 8.34 1.90 -12.49
CA LEU A 11 8.17 1.81 -13.94
C LEU A 11 9.43 1.30 -14.66
N GLU A 12 10.61 1.45 -14.04
CA GLU A 12 11.87 0.89 -14.57
C GLU A 12 11.94 -0.64 -14.41
N ARG A 13 11.03 -1.23 -13.63
CA ARG A 13 11.00 -2.66 -13.34
C ARG A 13 9.93 -3.33 -14.18
N LYS A 14 10.35 -4.09 -15.16
CA LYS A 14 9.48 -5.00 -15.91
C LYS A 14 8.81 -5.97 -14.92
N ASN A 15 7.49 -6.17 -15.04
CA ASN A 15 6.69 -7.14 -14.27
C ASN A 15 6.38 -6.78 -12.79
N SER A 16 6.30 -5.48 -12.43
CA SER A 16 5.77 -5.09 -11.12
C SER A 16 4.25 -5.26 -11.06
N SER A 17 3.74 -6.10 -10.14
CA SER A 17 2.31 -6.28 -9.90
C SER A 17 1.61 -4.98 -9.50
N LEU A 18 2.27 -4.16 -8.69
CA LEU A 18 1.76 -2.84 -8.28
C LEU A 18 1.59 -1.90 -9.48
N VAL A 19 2.59 -1.83 -10.38
CA VAL A 19 2.50 -1.00 -11.61
C VAL A 19 1.36 -1.50 -12.48
N TYR A 20 1.27 -2.81 -12.71
CA TYR A 20 0.19 -3.41 -13.49
C TYR A 20 -1.20 -3.07 -12.91
N MET A 21 -1.38 -3.21 -11.61
CA MET A 21 -2.63 -2.86 -10.93
C MET A 21 -3.00 -1.39 -11.16
N VAL A 22 -2.06 -0.47 -10.90
CA VAL A 22 -2.31 0.97 -11.05
C VAL A 22 -2.54 1.34 -12.51
N GLU A 23 -1.82 0.74 -13.45
CA GLU A 23 -2.04 0.94 -14.89
C GLU A 23 -3.46 0.52 -15.30
N LYS A 24 -3.95 -0.62 -14.80
CA LYS A 24 -5.34 -1.05 -15.05
C LYS A 24 -6.36 -0.09 -14.45
N LEU A 25 -6.12 0.44 -13.25
CA LEU A 25 -6.99 1.45 -12.65
C LEU A 25 -7.00 2.75 -13.46
N ILE A 26 -5.86 3.19 -13.98
CA ILE A 26 -5.74 4.35 -14.87
C ILE A 26 -6.56 4.11 -16.15
N GLN A 27 -6.39 2.96 -16.81
CA GLN A 27 -7.14 2.59 -18.01
C GLN A 27 -8.65 2.56 -17.75
N LEU A 28 -9.09 1.91 -16.66
CA LEU A 28 -10.50 1.81 -16.28
C LEU A 28 -11.11 3.16 -15.90
N SER A 29 -10.30 4.10 -15.41
CA SER A 29 -10.78 5.45 -15.04
C SER A 29 -11.27 6.22 -16.27
N GLY A 30 -10.69 6.00 -17.44
CA GLY A 30 -10.99 6.70 -18.69
C GLY A 30 -10.79 8.22 -18.63
N HIS A 31 -10.16 8.74 -17.59
CA HIS A 31 -10.01 10.18 -17.39
C HIS A 31 -8.66 10.69 -17.91
N SER A 32 -8.68 11.79 -18.68
CA SER A 32 -7.49 12.33 -19.34
C SER A 32 -6.35 12.76 -18.42
N GLN A 33 -6.64 13.03 -17.13
CA GLN A 33 -5.63 13.40 -16.13
C GLN A 33 -5.18 12.19 -15.27
N SER A 34 -5.72 11.00 -15.52
CA SER A 34 -5.19 9.78 -14.91
C SER A 34 -3.85 9.41 -15.55
N GLY A 35 -2.91 8.99 -14.71
CA GLY A 35 -1.58 8.63 -15.20
C GLY A 35 -0.57 8.44 -14.07
N PHE A 36 0.65 8.12 -14.47
CA PHE A 36 1.78 8.06 -13.57
C PHE A 36 2.50 9.41 -13.50
N TYR A 37 2.88 9.76 -12.28
CA TYR A 37 3.75 10.90 -11.97
C TYR A 37 4.94 10.35 -11.20
N LEU A 38 6.15 10.50 -11.75
CA LEU A 38 7.35 9.87 -11.18
C LEU A 38 8.18 10.86 -10.36
N HIS A 39 8.62 11.91 -11.01
CA HIS A 39 9.46 12.95 -10.44
C HIS A 39 8.91 14.37 -10.71
N GLU A 40 7.81 14.45 -11.45
CA GLU A 40 7.17 15.71 -11.83
C GLU A 40 6.26 16.22 -10.70
N PHE A 41 6.82 16.46 -9.53
CA PHE A 41 6.06 16.89 -8.36
C PHE A 41 5.33 18.21 -8.55
N ASP A 42 5.91 19.15 -9.31
CA ASP A 42 5.26 20.44 -9.61
C ASP A 42 3.99 20.21 -10.45
N ARG A 43 4.08 19.37 -11.47
CA ARG A 43 2.94 18.99 -12.31
C ARG A 43 1.88 18.20 -11.52
N LEU A 44 2.30 17.32 -10.62
CA LEU A 44 1.39 16.60 -9.74
C LEU A 44 0.62 17.55 -8.85
N TYR A 45 1.31 18.51 -8.22
CA TYR A 45 0.70 19.55 -7.40
C TYR A 45 -0.35 20.36 -8.17
N GLU A 46 0.02 20.88 -9.35
CA GLU A 46 -0.90 21.66 -10.21
C GLU A 46 -2.13 20.82 -10.62
N THR A 47 -1.91 19.56 -10.96
CA THR A 47 -3.00 18.63 -11.34
C THR A 47 -3.95 18.39 -10.17
N LEU A 48 -3.43 18.06 -8.99
CA LEU A 48 -4.25 17.82 -7.79
C LEU A 48 -5.02 19.09 -7.39
N ALA A 49 -4.37 20.25 -7.38
CA ALA A 49 -5.02 21.53 -7.08
C ALA A 49 -6.16 21.85 -8.05
N ALA A 50 -5.96 21.59 -9.35
CA ALA A 50 -6.99 21.80 -10.35
C ALA A 50 -8.16 20.81 -10.20
N LEU A 51 -7.88 19.55 -9.80
CA LEU A 51 -8.91 18.54 -9.55
C LEU A 51 -9.71 18.85 -8.29
N GLU A 52 -9.06 19.28 -7.20
CA GLU A 52 -9.70 19.72 -5.97
C GLU A 52 -10.63 20.91 -6.22
N LYS A 53 -10.18 21.91 -6.96
CA LYS A 53 -11.01 23.07 -7.35
C LYS A 53 -12.26 22.67 -8.13
N LYS A 54 -12.19 21.58 -8.92
CA LYS A 54 -13.32 21.03 -9.67
C LYS A 54 -14.15 20.03 -8.86
N GLN A 55 -13.83 19.80 -7.59
CA GLN A 55 -14.43 18.78 -6.74
C GLN A 55 -14.39 17.37 -7.38
N GLN A 56 -13.34 17.10 -8.13
CA GLN A 56 -13.20 15.86 -8.88
C GLN A 56 -12.69 14.75 -7.97
N LYS A 57 -13.48 13.69 -7.80
CA LYS A 57 -13.05 12.51 -7.03
C LYS A 57 -11.78 11.93 -7.63
N THR A 58 -10.72 11.86 -6.83
CA THR A 58 -9.38 11.43 -7.22
C THR A 58 -8.88 10.35 -6.26
N LEU A 59 -8.14 9.39 -6.79
CA LEU A 59 -7.36 8.42 -6.04
C LEU A 59 -5.89 8.65 -6.35
N LEU A 60 -5.12 9.05 -5.32
CA LEU A 60 -3.66 9.13 -5.38
C LEU A 60 -3.07 7.90 -4.69
N ILE A 61 -2.50 7.00 -5.47
CA ILE A 61 -1.78 5.81 -4.98
C ILE A 61 -0.29 6.09 -5.06
N GLY A 62 0.43 5.91 -3.98
CA GLY A 62 1.87 6.14 -3.98
C GLY A 62 2.63 5.24 -3.02
N VAL A 63 3.90 5.01 -3.32
CA VAL A 63 4.81 4.38 -2.37
C VAL A 63 5.15 5.35 -1.26
N THR A 64 5.32 4.83 -0.06
CA THR A 64 5.49 5.64 1.17
C THR A 64 6.53 6.74 1.02
N PHE A 65 7.75 6.42 0.54
CA PHE A 65 8.81 7.42 0.41
C PHE A 65 8.45 8.55 -0.56
N ALA A 66 7.77 8.24 -1.68
CA ALA A 66 7.43 9.24 -2.69
C ALA A 66 6.29 10.16 -2.23
N LEU A 67 5.33 9.60 -1.48
CA LEU A 67 4.29 10.42 -0.84
C LEU A 67 4.87 11.36 0.21
N LEU A 68 5.85 10.89 1.01
CA LEU A 68 6.55 11.73 1.97
C LEU A 68 7.39 12.82 1.29
N ASP A 69 8.14 12.49 0.21
CA ASP A 69 8.91 13.47 -0.57
C ASP A 69 8.00 14.55 -1.17
N PHE A 70 6.84 14.15 -1.66
CA PHE A 70 5.84 15.09 -2.17
C PHE A 70 5.24 15.95 -1.05
N ALA A 71 4.90 15.36 0.09
CA ALA A 71 4.32 16.04 1.25
C ALA A 71 5.29 17.04 1.91
N GLU A 72 6.59 16.77 1.89
CA GLU A 72 7.62 17.70 2.36
C GLU A 72 7.74 18.94 1.48
N LYS A 73 7.57 18.75 0.16
CA LYS A 73 7.68 19.84 -0.80
C LYS A 73 6.39 20.67 -0.88
N TYR A 74 5.22 20.03 -0.71
CA TYR A 74 3.91 20.64 -0.89
C TYR A 74 2.97 20.36 0.26
N SER A 75 2.38 21.43 0.81
CA SER A 75 1.19 21.35 1.65
C SER A 75 -0.02 21.68 0.79
N LEU A 76 -0.94 20.73 0.63
CA LEU A 76 -2.11 20.88 -0.22
C LEU A 76 -3.35 20.31 0.48
N PRO A 77 -4.31 21.14 0.92
CA PRO A 77 -5.57 20.64 1.46
C PRO A 77 -6.33 19.82 0.41
N LEU A 78 -6.58 18.56 0.73
CA LEU A 78 -7.31 17.62 -0.12
C LEU A 78 -8.66 17.30 0.52
N GLN A 79 -9.75 17.44 -0.23
CA GLN A 79 -11.12 17.13 0.23
C GLN A 79 -11.80 16.09 -0.67
N HIS A 80 -11.40 16.04 -1.92
CA HIS A 80 -11.97 15.15 -2.95
C HIS A 80 -11.00 14.07 -3.40
N THR A 81 -9.81 14.01 -2.78
CA THR A 81 -8.76 13.04 -3.08
C THR A 81 -8.58 12.05 -1.92
N VAL A 82 -8.67 10.77 -2.24
CA VAL A 82 -8.22 9.69 -1.36
C VAL A 82 -6.73 9.47 -1.60
N VAL A 83 -5.92 9.52 -0.55
CA VAL A 83 -4.51 9.17 -0.58
C VAL A 83 -4.34 7.76 -0.04
N MET A 84 -3.70 6.88 -0.82
CA MET A 84 -3.45 5.49 -0.48
C MET A 84 -1.95 5.19 -0.58
N GLU A 85 -1.35 4.80 0.53
CA GLU A 85 0.03 4.32 0.57
C GLU A 85 0.10 2.81 0.36
N THR A 86 1.14 2.36 -0.37
CA THR A 86 1.34 0.94 -0.71
C THR A 86 2.57 0.34 -0.03
N GLY A 87 3.03 0.97 1.05
CA GLY A 87 4.17 0.51 1.82
C GLY A 87 5.54 0.76 1.17
N GLY A 88 6.57 0.45 1.92
CA GLY A 88 7.96 0.42 1.48
C GLY A 88 8.72 1.75 1.57
N MET A 89 9.71 1.79 2.48
CA MET A 89 10.71 2.87 2.52
C MET A 89 11.92 2.56 1.64
N LYS A 90 12.13 1.30 1.30
CA LYS A 90 13.12 0.75 0.35
C LYS A 90 14.56 1.26 0.55
N GLY A 91 14.97 1.47 1.79
CA GLY A 91 16.31 1.98 2.12
C GLY A 91 16.58 3.41 1.64
N ARG A 92 15.58 4.14 1.12
CA ARG A 92 15.74 5.53 0.67
C ARG A 92 15.57 6.55 1.79
N ARG A 93 14.89 6.17 2.87
CA ARG A 93 14.69 6.98 4.08
C ARG A 93 14.90 6.10 5.31
N LYS A 94 15.15 6.76 6.47
CA LYS A 94 15.08 6.08 7.77
C LYS A 94 13.71 5.40 7.89
N GLU A 95 13.69 4.16 8.31
CA GLU A 95 12.43 3.46 8.57
C GLU A 95 11.61 4.21 9.62
N MET A 96 10.35 4.41 9.28
CA MET A 96 9.35 5.06 10.13
C MET A 96 8.21 4.08 10.33
N ILE A 97 7.62 4.10 11.52
CA ILE A 97 6.40 3.34 11.75
C ILE A 97 5.23 3.96 10.97
N ARG A 98 4.27 3.13 10.55
CA ARG A 98 3.13 3.57 9.75
C ARG A 98 2.38 4.76 10.36
N GLN A 99 2.22 4.78 11.68
CA GLN A 99 1.55 5.87 12.38
C GLN A 99 2.22 7.22 12.16
N GLU A 100 3.56 7.28 12.20
CA GLU A 100 4.33 8.50 11.91
C GLU A 100 4.16 8.95 10.47
N VAL A 101 4.25 8.01 9.52
CA VAL A 101 4.01 8.27 8.09
C VAL A 101 2.62 8.86 7.88
N HIS A 102 1.58 8.20 8.39
CA HIS A 102 0.21 8.67 8.26
C HIS A 102 -0.01 10.04 8.90
N GLN A 103 0.62 10.31 10.05
CA GLN A 103 0.51 11.62 10.70
C GLN A 103 1.12 12.74 9.86
N LEU A 104 2.29 12.51 9.25
CA LEU A 104 2.91 13.49 8.34
C LEU A 104 2.04 13.75 7.12
N LEU A 105 1.54 12.70 6.48
CA LEU A 105 0.68 12.82 5.30
C LEU A 105 -0.66 13.48 5.63
N LYS A 106 -1.29 13.13 6.76
CA LYS A 106 -2.52 13.78 7.25
C LYS A 106 -2.30 15.28 7.45
N THR A 107 -1.17 15.66 8.05
CA THR A 107 -0.84 17.07 8.30
C THR A 107 -0.62 17.83 6.99
N ALA A 108 0.19 17.29 6.07
CA ALA A 108 0.52 17.94 4.80
C ALA A 108 -0.70 18.10 3.89
N PHE A 109 -1.57 17.10 3.85
CA PHE A 109 -2.74 17.08 2.96
C PHE A 109 -4.05 17.47 3.64
N GLN A 110 -4.02 17.77 4.95
CA GLN A 110 -5.18 18.10 5.77
C GLN A 110 -6.30 17.06 5.65
N LEU A 111 -5.92 15.78 5.58
CA LEU A 111 -6.84 14.65 5.46
C LEU A 111 -7.15 14.05 6.84
N PRO A 112 -8.38 13.59 7.06
CA PRO A 112 -8.73 12.88 8.29
C PRO A 112 -8.12 11.48 8.37
N ALA A 113 -7.86 10.84 7.22
CA ALA A 113 -7.32 9.50 7.13
C ALA A 113 -6.41 9.35 5.90
N ILE A 114 -5.40 8.48 6.03
CA ILE A 114 -4.61 7.95 4.93
C ILE A 114 -4.99 6.48 4.79
N HIS A 115 -5.31 6.08 3.56
CA HIS A 115 -5.60 4.69 3.22
C HIS A 115 -4.29 3.94 2.98
N ALA A 116 -4.34 2.62 3.13
CA ALA A 116 -3.18 1.77 2.85
C ALA A 116 -3.60 0.51 2.09
N GLU A 117 -2.69 0.00 1.30
CA GLU A 117 -2.82 -1.29 0.59
C GLU A 117 -1.77 -2.26 1.15
N TYR A 118 -2.16 -3.50 1.35
CA TYR A 118 -1.28 -4.62 1.68
C TYR A 118 -1.39 -5.67 0.59
N GLY A 119 -0.29 -5.88 -0.09
CA GLY A 119 -0.14 -6.87 -1.14
C GLY A 119 1.34 -7.18 -1.38
N MET A 120 1.59 -8.22 -2.16
CA MET A 120 2.92 -8.66 -2.56
C MET A 120 2.83 -9.41 -3.89
N THR A 121 3.96 -9.65 -4.54
CA THR A 121 4.00 -10.37 -5.82
C THR A 121 3.44 -11.79 -5.72
N GLU A 122 3.58 -12.41 -4.55
CA GLU A 122 3.13 -13.76 -4.24
C GLU A 122 1.61 -13.88 -4.06
N LEU A 123 0.89 -12.76 -3.94
CA LEU A 123 -0.57 -12.73 -3.76
C LEU A 123 -1.26 -12.21 -5.02
N LEU A 124 -2.42 -12.76 -5.35
CA LEU A 124 -3.35 -12.20 -6.35
C LEU A 124 -4.41 -11.30 -5.73
N SER A 125 -4.59 -11.36 -4.41
CA SER A 125 -5.50 -10.50 -3.66
C SER A 125 -4.74 -9.43 -2.89
N GLN A 126 -5.42 -8.31 -2.60
CA GLN A 126 -4.93 -7.25 -1.73
C GLN A 126 -5.88 -7.05 -0.56
N ALA A 127 -5.33 -6.63 0.58
CA ALA A 127 -6.11 -6.10 1.69
C ALA A 127 -5.96 -4.58 1.77
N TYR A 128 -7.02 -3.93 2.23
CA TYR A 128 -7.07 -2.47 2.27
C TYR A 128 -7.39 -1.95 3.65
N SER A 129 -6.68 -0.91 4.07
CA SER A 129 -6.98 -0.12 5.26
C SER A 129 -7.62 1.21 4.85
N LYS A 130 -8.75 1.53 5.45
CA LYS A 130 -9.41 2.83 5.28
C LYS A 130 -8.90 3.86 6.27
N VAL A 131 -8.43 3.41 7.43
CA VAL A 131 -7.96 4.27 8.51
C VAL A 131 -7.06 3.49 9.48
N ASP A 132 -6.06 4.18 10.03
CA ASP A 132 -5.21 3.73 11.15
C ASP A 132 -4.48 2.39 10.95
N GLY A 133 -4.27 1.97 9.70
CA GLY A 133 -3.53 0.74 9.39
C GLY A 133 -4.28 -0.56 9.73
N ILE A 134 -5.59 -0.48 9.99
CA ILE A 134 -6.45 -1.66 10.17
C ILE A 134 -6.91 -2.14 8.80
N PHE A 135 -6.45 -3.31 8.39
CA PHE A 135 -6.72 -3.90 7.09
C PHE A 135 -7.92 -4.84 7.13
N SER A 136 -8.66 -4.85 6.02
CA SER A 136 -9.71 -5.82 5.75
C SER A 136 -9.37 -6.61 4.49
N SER A 137 -9.51 -7.93 4.57
CA SER A 137 -9.29 -8.85 3.45
C SER A 137 -10.56 -9.03 2.64
N PRO A 138 -10.48 -9.33 1.33
CA PRO A 138 -11.61 -9.81 0.56
C PRO A 138 -12.08 -11.18 1.07
N PRO A 139 -13.32 -11.62 0.76
CA PRO A 139 -13.89 -12.87 1.30
C PRO A 139 -13.13 -14.15 0.99
N TRP A 140 -12.34 -14.15 -0.08
CA TRP A 140 -11.51 -15.28 -0.52
C TRP A 140 -10.07 -15.23 -0.02
N MET A 141 -9.72 -14.21 0.78
CA MET A 141 -8.41 -14.08 1.41
C MET A 141 -8.57 -14.11 2.94
N LYS A 142 -7.74 -14.88 3.61
CA LYS A 142 -7.75 -15.01 5.07
C LYS A 142 -6.35 -14.84 5.64
N ILE A 143 -6.28 -14.08 6.73
CA ILE A 143 -5.05 -13.87 7.48
C ILE A 143 -5.11 -14.71 8.76
N LEU A 144 -4.00 -15.35 9.04
CA LEU A 144 -3.72 -16.08 10.26
C LEU A 144 -2.38 -15.58 10.81
N VAL A 145 -2.10 -15.87 12.07
CA VAL A 145 -0.77 -15.63 12.65
C VAL A 145 -0.19 -16.94 13.16
N ARG A 146 1.10 -17.13 12.92
CA ARG A 146 1.86 -18.24 13.47
C ARG A 146 2.79 -17.73 14.58
N ASP A 147 3.12 -18.64 15.46
CA ASP A 147 4.12 -18.40 16.49
C ASP A 147 5.50 -18.21 15.86
N GLU A 148 6.34 -17.38 16.46
CA GLU A 148 7.68 -17.09 15.94
C GLU A 148 8.67 -18.23 16.24
N GLU A 149 8.49 -18.93 17.36
CA GLU A 149 9.37 -20.02 17.79
C GLU A 149 8.92 -21.37 17.22
N ASP A 150 7.59 -21.60 17.15
CA ASP A 150 6.99 -22.83 16.59
C ASP A 150 6.03 -22.49 15.44
N PRO A 151 6.47 -22.61 14.18
CA PRO A 151 5.66 -22.27 13.01
C PRO A 151 4.43 -23.17 12.81
N PHE A 152 4.34 -24.31 13.51
CA PHE A 152 3.16 -25.17 13.47
C PHE A 152 2.03 -24.69 14.37
N ILE A 153 2.32 -23.80 15.31
CA ILE A 153 1.30 -23.17 16.14
C ILE A 153 0.69 -21.99 15.37
N VAL A 154 -0.47 -22.23 14.75
CA VAL A 154 -1.20 -21.24 13.96
C VAL A 154 -2.48 -20.83 14.68
N LYS A 155 -2.69 -19.51 14.81
CA LYS A 155 -3.83 -18.91 15.52
C LYS A 155 -4.68 -18.08 14.55
N ARG A 156 -5.97 -17.99 14.83
CA ARG A 156 -6.91 -17.15 14.07
C ARG A 156 -6.94 -15.71 14.52
N THR A 157 -6.45 -15.43 15.72
CA THR A 157 -6.42 -14.10 16.36
C THR A 157 -5.16 -13.97 17.20
N GLY A 158 -4.77 -12.72 17.49
CA GLY A 158 -3.57 -12.41 18.27
C GLY A 158 -2.43 -11.92 17.42
N SER A 159 -1.25 -11.83 18.00
CA SER A 159 -0.03 -11.36 17.34
C SER A 159 0.87 -12.54 16.95
N GLY A 160 1.68 -12.34 15.92
CA GLY A 160 2.65 -13.31 15.41
C GLY A 160 3.01 -13.01 13.97
N THR A 161 3.71 -13.93 13.32
CA THR A 161 4.07 -13.80 11.92
C THR A 161 2.88 -14.16 11.02
N ILE A 162 2.64 -13.35 10.01
CA ILE A 162 1.46 -13.46 9.15
C ILE A 162 1.57 -14.67 8.21
N ASN A 163 0.50 -15.49 8.21
CA ASN A 163 0.21 -16.46 7.17
C ASN A 163 -0.99 -15.98 6.36
N VAL A 164 -0.91 -16.10 5.04
CA VAL A 164 -1.99 -15.72 4.13
C VAL A 164 -2.54 -16.96 3.43
N ILE A 165 -3.86 -17.07 3.43
CA ILE A 165 -4.59 -17.97 2.54
C ILE A 165 -5.26 -17.11 1.50
N ASP A 166 -4.85 -17.24 0.24
CA ASP A 166 -5.40 -16.49 -0.91
C ASP A 166 -5.97 -17.47 -1.93
N LEU A 167 -7.29 -17.65 -1.91
CA LEU A 167 -7.96 -18.59 -2.82
C LEU A 167 -8.03 -18.06 -4.27
N ALA A 168 -7.81 -16.78 -4.51
CA ALA A 168 -7.62 -16.26 -5.87
C ALA A 168 -6.34 -16.82 -6.51
N ASN A 169 -5.37 -17.20 -5.70
CA ASN A 169 -4.07 -17.74 -6.12
C ASN A 169 -4.06 -19.28 -6.25
N PHE A 170 -5.20 -19.86 -6.60
CA PHE A 170 -5.40 -21.31 -6.64
C PHE A 170 -4.48 -22.03 -7.62
N TYR A 171 -4.18 -21.41 -8.78
CA TYR A 171 -3.34 -22.02 -9.82
C TYR A 171 -1.84 -21.88 -9.58
N SER A 172 -1.43 -21.17 -8.54
CA SER A 172 -0.03 -20.99 -8.15
C SER A 172 0.18 -21.49 -6.71
N CYS A 173 0.02 -20.62 -5.72
CA CYS A 173 0.18 -20.98 -4.31
C CYS A 173 -0.82 -20.23 -3.44
N SER A 174 -1.83 -20.95 -2.93
CA SER A 174 -2.86 -20.35 -2.07
C SER A 174 -2.42 -20.14 -0.63
N PHE A 175 -1.33 -20.77 -0.17
CA PHE A 175 -0.90 -20.76 1.23
C PHE A 175 0.51 -20.18 1.32
N ILE A 176 0.62 -19.02 1.92
CA ILE A 176 1.88 -18.28 1.98
C ILE A 176 2.22 -17.96 3.43
N ALA A 177 3.41 -18.38 3.85
CA ALA A 177 4.02 -17.98 5.11
C ALA A 177 4.92 -16.77 4.81
N THR A 178 4.58 -15.62 5.38
CA THR A 178 5.36 -14.38 5.21
C THR A 178 6.32 -14.18 6.37
N ASP A 179 7.23 -13.21 6.24
CA ASP A 179 8.05 -12.71 7.35
C ASP A 179 7.48 -11.42 7.95
N ASP A 180 6.26 -11.04 7.55
CA ASP A 180 5.59 -9.88 8.11
C ASP A 180 5.03 -10.24 9.49
N VAL A 181 5.25 -9.38 10.46
CA VAL A 181 4.67 -9.47 11.81
C VAL A 181 3.38 -8.70 11.83
N GLY A 182 2.35 -9.25 12.43
CA GLY A 182 1.05 -8.61 12.50
C GLY A 182 0.20 -9.05 13.68
N LYS A 183 -0.99 -8.46 13.74
CA LYS A 183 -2.01 -8.79 14.73
C LYS A 183 -3.35 -8.97 14.03
N VAL A 184 -4.01 -10.10 14.28
CA VAL A 184 -5.36 -10.39 13.76
C VAL A 184 -6.38 -10.21 14.88
N HIS A 185 -7.42 -9.42 14.59
CA HIS A 185 -8.51 -9.13 15.50
C HIS A 185 -9.63 -10.17 15.42
N ALA A 186 -10.54 -10.14 16.40
CA ALA A 186 -11.64 -11.09 16.48
C ALA A 186 -12.62 -11.04 15.30
N ASP A 187 -12.74 -9.88 14.65
CA ASP A 187 -13.57 -9.66 13.46
C ASP A 187 -12.88 -10.07 12.15
N GLY A 188 -11.62 -10.53 12.22
CA GLY A 188 -10.81 -10.92 11.07
C GLY A 188 -10.05 -9.77 10.41
N SER A 189 -10.22 -8.53 10.86
CA SER A 189 -9.34 -7.42 10.47
C SER A 189 -7.94 -7.62 11.04
N PHE A 190 -6.94 -6.96 10.47
CA PHE A 190 -5.56 -7.15 10.91
C PHE A 190 -4.70 -5.90 10.75
N GLU A 191 -3.60 -5.89 11.47
CA GLU A 191 -2.55 -4.88 11.40
C GLU A 191 -1.24 -5.53 10.93
N VAL A 192 -0.45 -4.79 10.14
CA VAL A 192 0.92 -5.15 9.78
C VAL A 192 1.86 -4.25 10.57
N LEU A 193 2.62 -4.85 11.47
CA LEU A 193 3.44 -4.13 12.45
C LEU A 193 4.89 -3.94 11.99
N GLY A 194 5.36 -4.79 11.06
CA GLY A 194 6.73 -4.75 10.55
C GLY A 194 7.12 -6.10 9.96
N ARG A 195 8.42 -6.36 9.94
CA ARG A 195 9.01 -7.63 9.51
C ARG A 195 9.93 -8.19 10.58
N ILE A 196 10.16 -9.51 10.55
CA ILE A 196 11.17 -10.14 11.40
C ILE A 196 12.54 -9.57 11.06
N ASP A 197 13.33 -9.19 12.06
CA ASP A 197 14.70 -8.72 11.90
C ASP A 197 15.56 -9.79 11.20
N GLY A 198 16.30 -9.38 10.16
CA GLY A 198 17.13 -10.27 9.34
C GLY A 198 16.41 -10.93 8.16
N SER A 199 15.12 -10.66 7.96
CA SER A 199 14.43 -11.08 6.73
C SER A 199 14.89 -10.27 5.52
N ASP A 200 14.97 -10.90 4.35
CA ASP A 200 15.32 -10.23 3.10
C ASP A 200 14.39 -9.04 2.81
N LEU A 201 14.98 -7.95 2.32
CA LEU A 201 14.26 -6.78 1.84
C LEU A 201 13.38 -7.15 0.63
N ARG A 202 12.20 -7.70 0.87
CA ARG A 202 11.21 -7.97 -0.17
C ARG A 202 10.29 -6.77 -0.33
N GLY A 203 10.04 -6.41 -1.53
CA GLY A 203 8.96 -5.51 -1.95
C GLY A 203 8.48 -6.01 -3.30
N CYS A 204 7.33 -5.56 -3.80
CA CYS A 204 6.80 -5.88 -5.13
C CYS A 204 7.79 -5.67 -6.30
N SER A 205 9.04 -5.47 -5.99
CA SER A 205 10.12 -5.04 -6.87
C SER A 205 11.37 -5.92 -6.85
N LEU A 206 11.43 -6.97 -6.05
CA LEU A 206 12.53 -7.92 -6.06
C LEU A 206 12.06 -9.25 -6.67
N MET A 207 11.94 -9.27 -7.98
CA MET A 207 12.09 -10.55 -8.70
C MET A 207 13.58 -10.82 -8.77
N VAL A 208 14.04 -11.82 -8.08
CA VAL A 208 15.36 -12.44 -8.30
C VAL A 208 15.33 -13.06 -9.69
N ILE A 209 16.33 -12.74 -10.48
CA ILE A 209 16.62 -13.36 -11.77
C ILE A 209 16.98 -14.83 -11.54
#